data_1fa766368430f40df3b4b0ee35779bcc
#
_entry.id   1fa766368430f40df3b4b0ee35779bcc
#
_cell.length_a   1.000
_cell.length_b   1.000
_cell.length_c   1.000
_cell.angle_alpha   90.00
_cell.angle_beta   90.00
_cell.angle_gamma   90.00
#
_symmetry.space_group_name_H-M   'P 1'
#
loop_
_entity.id
_entity.type
_entity.pdbx_description
1 polymer ?
#
loop_
_entity_poly.entity_id
_entity_poly.type
_entity_poly.pdbx_seq_one_letter_code
_entity_poly.pdbx_strand_id
1 'polypeptide(L)'
;MGGLPTEATIAHVLVSKYADHLPLYRQSQILARAGLDLHRAVLADWVGKAAFHLKPVVDRLTDHLKRSSKLFMDETTAPVLDPGRGKTKTGYLWALARDDRPWGGEDPPGVVYFYAPGRAGQNAETFLTGFDGILQIDGYQGYNRLTKPTRKGGNPIRVAHCWAHARRKLNEVFDRDRSEIAAEGLRRIAGIYAVEADIRGISPGQRLSARQTHSAPLVAAFGDWLQAERRKVSAKSRLGEKLTYIHNHWDGLQTFLADGRVEIDNNRVENMIRPIALNRKNSLFAGHDEGGIAWGRIASLIETCKINGVEPFAYLKATLTAIANGHPQNHIEYLLPWNFKPSS
;
A
#
# COMPACT_ATOMS: atom_id res chain seq x y z
N MET A 1 -28.47 19.45 25.86
CA MET A 1 -27.94 18.22 26.51
C MET A 1 -26.78 17.70 25.67
N GLY A 2 -25.55 17.76 26.16
CA GLY A 2 -24.37 17.22 25.47
C GLY A 2 -24.14 15.77 25.92
N GLY A 3 -24.75 14.79 25.24
CA GLY A 3 -24.43 13.39 25.45
C GLY A 3 -23.10 13.00 24.82
N LEU A 4 -22.36 12.06 25.43
CA LEU A 4 -21.19 11.46 24.80
C LEU A 4 -21.64 10.51 23.68
N PRO A 5 -20.90 10.42 22.55
CA PRO A 5 -21.20 9.46 21.48
C PRO A 5 -20.93 8.05 21.99
N THR A 6 -21.74 7.10 21.54
CA THR A 6 -21.47 5.67 21.75
C THR A 6 -20.37 5.21 20.78
N GLU A 7 -19.71 4.10 21.10
CA GLU A 7 -18.71 3.47 20.22
C GLU A 7 -19.32 3.12 18.85
N ALA A 8 -20.61 2.75 18.81
CA ALA A 8 -21.33 2.52 17.56
C ALA A 8 -21.47 3.80 16.73
N THR A 9 -21.77 4.93 17.36
CA THR A 9 -21.85 6.23 16.65
C THR A 9 -20.49 6.63 16.09
N ILE A 10 -19.43 6.46 16.88
CA ILE A 10 -18.05 6.74 16.43
C ILE A 10 -17.70 5.82 15.26
N ALA A 11 -17.90 4.50 15.40
CA ALA A 11 -17.63 3.52 14.33
C ALA A 11 -18.37 3.86 13.05
N HIS A 12 -19.65 4.30 13.14
CA HIS A 12 -20.42 4.74 11.97
C HIS A 12 -19.78 5.94 11.28
N VAL A 13 -19.35 6.95 12.04
CA VAL A 13 -18.65 8.13 11.46
C VAL A 13 -17.35 7.74 10.77
N LEU A 14 -16.57 6.82 11.37
CA LEU A 14 -15.31 6.35 10.81
C LEU A 14 -15.51 5.57 9.49
N VAL A 15 -16.45 4.61 9.48
CA VAL A 15 -16.77 3.79 8.31
C VAL A 15 -17.30 4.67 7.19
N SER A 16 -18.31 5.49 7.48
CA SER A 16 -18.87 6.42 6.50
C SER A 16 -17.80 7.33 5.88
N LYS A 17 -16.81 7.79 6.68
CA LYS A 17 -15.74 8.64 6.17
C LYS A 17 -14.70 7.91 5.34
N TYR A 18 -14.23 6.76 5.79
CA TYR A 18 -13.03 6.13 5.25
C TYR A 18 -13.32 4.87 4.42
N ALA A 19 -14.46 4.20 4.63
CA ALA A 19 -14.92 3.09 3.80
C ALA A 19 -15.87 3.53 2.69
N ASP A 20 -16.82 4.44 3.02
CA ASP A 20 -17.86 4.92 2.10
C ASP A 20 -17.49 6.26 1.44
N HIS A 21 -16.31 6.81 1.80
CA HIS A 21 -15.76 8.05 1.27
C HIS A 21 -16.67 9.29 1.48
N LEU A 22 -17.48 9.30 2.55
CA LEU A 22 -18.42 10.36 2.86
C LEU A 22 -17.78 11.45 3.74
N PRO A 23 -17.52 12.67 3.23
CA PRO A 23 -16.89 13.74 4.02
C PRO A 23 -17.69 14.12 5.26
N LEU A 24 -17.01 14.54 6.34
CA LEU A 24 -17.67 14.91 7.59
C LEU A 24 -18.73 16.01 7.44
N TYR A 25 -18.55 16.95 6.51
CA TYR A 25 -19.55 17.99 6.27
C TYR A 25 -20.87 17.42 5.71
N ARG A 26 -20.79 16.40 4.85
CA ARG A 26 -21.99 15.69 4.35
C ARG A 26 -22.63 14.86 5.45
N GLN A 27 -21.84 14.20 6.28
CA GLN A 27 -22.35 13.46 7.44
C GLN A 27 -23.09 14.41 8.40
N SER A 28 -22.53 15.60 8.71
CA SER A 28 -23.19 16.64 9.50
C SER A 28 -24.54 17.06 8.91
N GLN A 29 -24.62 17.24 7.58
CA GLN A 29 -25.88 17.57 6.90
C GLN A 29 -26.90 16.42 6.95
N ILE A 30 -26.45 15.17 6.83
CA ILE A 30 -27.32 13.98 6.93
C ILE A 30 -27.90 13.87 8.34
N LEU A 31 -27.06 14.04 9.36
CA LEU A 31 -27.47 14.00 10.77
C LEU A 31 -28.46 15.14 11.10
N ALA A 32 -28.21 16.35 10.59
CA ALA A 32 -29.13 17.48 10.75
C ALA A 32 -30.53 17.19 10.17
N ARG A 33 -30.63 16.54 8.99
CA ARG A 33 -31.91 16.11 8.42
C ARG A 33 -32.60 15.03 9.25
N ALA A 34 -31.85 14.24 10.01
CA ALA A 34 -32.37 13.26 10.96
C ALA A 34 -32.66 13.84 12.36
N GLY A 35 -32.61 15.17 12.50
CA GLY A 35 -32.89 15.86 13.77
C GLY A 35 -31.69 15.99 14.72
N LEU A 36 -30.47 15.62 14.27
CA LEU A 36 -29.25 15.70 15.08
C LEU A 36 -28.35 16.79 14.53
N ASP A 37 -28.38 17.98 15.11
CA ASP A 37 -27.51 19.09 14.71
C ASP A 37 -26.11 18.93 15.35
N LEU A 38 -25.20 18.30 14.60
CA LEU A 38 -23.80 18.09 14.99
C LEU A 38 -22.88 18.79 14.01
N HIS A 39 -22.18 19.81 14.52
CA HIS A 39 -21.20 20.53 13.72
C HIS A 39 -20.05 19.61 13.30
N ARG A 40 -19.56 19.75 12.05
CA ARG A 40 -18.45 18.94 11.48
C ARG A 40 -17.18 18.89 12.36
N ALA A 41 -16.92 19.92 13.18
CA ALA A 41 -15.77 19.95 14.08
C ALA A 41 -15.90 18.91 15.20
N VAL A 42 -17.13 18.64 15.68
CA VAL A 42 -17.39 17.60 16.70
C VAL A 42 -17.09 16.21 16.08
N LEU A 43 -17.53 15.97 14.86
CA LEU A 43 -17.24 14.73 14.16
C LEU A 43 -15.72 14.58 13.91
N ALA A 44 -15.02 15.66 13.59
CA ALA A 44 -13.56 15.66 13.44
C ALA A 44 -12.82 15.36 14.75
N ASP A 45 -13.29 15.88 15.89
CA ASP A 45 -12.77 15.58 17.21
C ASP A 45 -12.94 14.08 17.55
N TRP A 46 -14.13 13.50 17.27
CA TRP A 46 -14.35 12.06 17.44
C TRP A 46 -13.41 11.21 16.59
N VAL A 47 -13.18 11.59 15.33
CA VAL A 47 -12.22 10.92 14.46
C VAL A 47 -10.81 10.96 15.02
N GLY A 48 -10.37 12.12 15.50
CA GLY A 48 -9.04 12.30 16.11
C GLY A 48 -8.86 11.46 17.38
N LYS A 49 -9.85 11.49 18.29
CA LYS A 49 -9.83 10.69 19.52
C LYS A 49 -9.85 9.19 19.23
N ALA A 50 -10.70 8.75 18.32
CA ALA A 50 -10.74 7.34 17.91
C ALA A 50 -9.39 6.89 17.31
N ALA A 51 -8.79 7.69 16.43
CA ALA A 51 -7.48 7.40 15.86
C ALA A 51 -6.36 7.33 16.93
N PHE A 52 -6.46 8.13 18.00
CA PHE A 52 -5.55 8.06 19.13
C PHE A 52 -5.70 6.74 19.89
N HIS A 53 -6.92 6.35 20.24
CA HIS A 53 -7.20 5.11 20.97
C HIS A 53 -6.93 3.84 20.14
N LEU A 54 -7.10 3.89 18.83
CA LEU A 54 -6.81 2.78 17.92
C LEU A 54 -5.30 2.63 17.60
N LYS A 55 -4.46 3.61 17.97
CA LYS A 55 -3.01 3.57 17.69
C LYS A 55 -2.34 2.26 18.14
N PRO A 56 -2.54 1.74 19.38
CA PRO A 56 -1.89 0.50 19.80
C PRO A 56 -2.22 -0.71 18.93
N VAL A 57 -3.44 -0.79 18.40
CA VAL A 57 -3.85 -1.86 17.48
C VAL A 57 -3.12 -1.73 16.15
N VAL A 58 -2.99 -0.51 15.62
CA VAL A 58 -2.25 -0.25 14.37
C VAL A 58 -0.75 -0.51 14.53
N ASP A 59 -0.18 -0.14 15.68
CA ASP A 59 1.23 -0.43 15.99
C ASP A 59 1.46 -1.95 16.01
N ARG A 60 0.58 -2.71 16.68
CA ARG A 60 0.65 -4.18 16.72
C ARG A 60 0.46 -4.80 15.32
N LEU A 61 -0.45 -4.27 14.51
CA LEU A 61 -0.61 -4.68 13.11
C LEU A 61 0.70 -4.45 12.33
N THR A 62 1.34 -3.30 12.50
CA THR A 62 2.63 -2.96 11.89
C THR A 62 3.71 -3.96 12.29
N ASP A 63 3.84 -4.26 13.58
CA ASP A 63 4.82 -5.22 14.09
C ASP A 63 4.58 -6.62 13.51
N HIS A 64 3.29 -7.02 13.40
CA HIS A 64 2.93 -8.31 12.83
C HIS A 64 3.30 -8.40 11.34
N LEU A 65 3.04 -7.35 10.55
CA LEU A 65 3.44 -7.31 9.14
C LEU A 65 4.96 -7.38 8.98
N LYS A 66 5.72 -6.68 9.80
CA LYS A 66 7.19 -6.64 9.74
C LYS A 66 7.89 -7.96 10.08
N ARG A 67 7.19 -8.93 10.66
CA ARG A 67 7.73 -10.29 10.86
C ARG A 67 7.78 -11.11 9.57
N SER A 68 7.11 -10.66 8.52
CA SER A 68 7.13 -11.32 7.21
C SER A 68 8.51 -11.22 6.57
N SER A 69 8.90 -12.26 5.83
CA SER A 69 10.13 -12.26 5.02
C SER A 69 10.01 -11.41 3.74
N LYS A 70 8.78 -11.02 3.36
CA LYS A 70 8.47 -10.24 2.16
C LYS A 70 7.33 -9.28 2.44
N LEU A 71 7.50 -8.03 2.05
CA LEU A 71 6.47 -6.99 2.11
C LEU A 71 6.36 -6.24 0.78
N PHE A 72 5.23 -5.58 0.59
CA PHE A 72 5.03 -4.59 -0.47
C PHE A 72 5.04 -3.20 0.14
N MET A 73 5.55 -2.23 -0.61
CA MET A 73 5.44 -0.82 -0.25
C MET A 73 5.18 0.05 -1.48
N ASP A 74 4.32 1.04 -1.29
CA ASP A 74 4.01 2.04 -2.30
C ASP A 74 3.47 3.29 -1.60
N GLU A 75 3.44 4.44 -2.26
CA GLU A 75 2.94 5.67 -1.66
C GLU A 75 2.02 6.43 -2.61
N THR A 76 1.08 7.15 -2.01
CA THR A 76 0.16 8.02 -2.75
C THR A 76 0.03 9.38 -2.09
N THR A 77 -0.27 10.41 -2.88
CA THR A 77 -0.47 11.76 -2.36
C THR A 77 -1.67 11.82 -1.40
N ALA A 78 -1.53 12.56 -0.32
CA ALA A 78 -2.58 12.89 0.64
C ALA A 78 -2.57 14.42 0.85
N PRO A 79 -3.37 15.20 0.11
CA PRO A 79 -3.41 16.63 0.27
C PRO A 79 -3.84 17.03 1.69
N VAL A 80 -3.15 18.00 2.27
CA VAL A 80 -3.41 18.52 3.62
C VAL A 80 -3.53 20.03 3.57
N LEU A 81 -4.52 20.59 4.24
CA LEU A 81 -4.65 22.05 4.34
C LEU A 81 -3.42 22.64 5.02
N ASP A 82 -2.87 23.70 4.44
CA ASP A 82 -1.75 24.47 5.00
C ASP A 82 -2.33 25.72 5.67
N PRO A 83 -2.49 25.70 7.01
CA PRO A 83 -3.12 26.82 7.71
C PRO A 83 -2.39 28.14 7.46
N GLY A 84 -3.15 29.21 7.25
CA GLY A 84 -2.62 30.55 6.99
C GLY A 84 -2.19 30.82 5.54
N ARG A 85 -2.15 29.79 4.66
CA ARG A 85 -1.76 29.99 3.24
C ARG A 85 -2.90 29.91 2.24
N GLY A 86 -4.11 29.53 2.67
CA GLY A 86 -5.28 29.39 1.81
C GLY A 86 -5.18 28.31 0.72
N LYS A 87 -4.19 27.39 0.85
CA LYS A 87 -3.91 26.31 -0.09
C LYS A 87 -3.57 25.00 0.63
N THR A 88 -3.56 23.90 -0.11
CA THR A 88 -3.09 22.61 0.41
C THR A 88 -1.58 22.43 0.15
N LYS A 89 -0.92 21.72 1.07
CA LYS A 89 0.39 21.10 0.85
C LYS A 89 0.22 19.62 0.48
N THR A 90 1.21 19.05 -0.19
CA THR A 90 1.18 17.64 -0.58
C THR A 90 1.84 16.80 0.50
N GLY A 91 1.02 16.14 1.33
CA GLY A 91 1.45 15.01 2.16
C GLY A 91 1.34 13.70 1.39
N TYR A 92 1.78 12.61 2.01
CA TYR A 92 1.77 11.26 1.43
C TYR A 92 1.29 10.23 2.44
N LEU A 93 0.52 9.25 1.97
CA LEU A 93 0.25 8.02 2.68
C LEU A 93 1.08 6.91 2.04
N TRP A 94 1.91 6.28 2.85
CA TRP A 94 2.78 5.16 2.51
C TRP A 94 2.11 3.88 2.95
N ALA A 95 1.77 3.00 2.01
CA ALA A 95 1.17 1.70 2.28
C ALA A 95 2.26 0.66 2.46
N LEU A 96 2.26 -0.05 3.58
CA LEU A 96 3.06 -1.24 3.84
C LEU A 96 2.11 -2.43 3.93
N ALA A 97 2.29 -3.43 3.07
CA ALA A 97 1.33 -4.52 2.95
C ALA A 97 1.99 -5.90 2.91
N ARG A 98 1.25 -6.89 3.42
CA ARG A 98 1.53 -8.31 3.24
C ARG A 98 0.31 -8.98 2.61
N ASP A 99 0.55 -9.80 1.60
CA ASP A 99 -0.43 -10.73 1.06
C ASP A 99 0.31 -11.98 0.55
N ASP A 100 0.25 -13.04 1.30
CA ASP A 100 0.97 -14.29 1.04
C ASP A 100 0.08 -15.37 0.40
N ARG A 101 -1.21 -15.07 0.19
CA ARG A 101 -2.19 -15.98 -0.44
C ARG A 101 -1.81 -16.46 -1.84
N PRO A 102 -1.12 -15.67 -2.71
CA PRO A 102 -0.74 -16.14 -4.05
C PRO A 102 0.16 -17.37 -4.09
N TRP A 103 0.89 -17.64 -3.02
CA TRP A 103 1.80 -18.78 -2.92
C TRP A 103 1.42 -19.74 -1.77
N GLY A 104 0.18 -19.61 -1.24
CA GLY A 104 -0.33 -20.48 -0.18
C GLY A 104 0.20 -20.20 1.21
N GLY A 105 0.69 -18.97 1.47
CA GLY A 105 1.08 -18.55 2.81
C GLY A 105 -0.12 -18.44 3.74
N GLU A 106 0.05 -18.89 4.99
CA GLU A 106 -1.02 -18.98 5.99
C GLU A 106 -1.24 -17.68 6.76
N ASP A 107 -0.25 -16.78 6.75
CA ASP A 107 -0.34 -15.52 7.46
C ASP A 107 -1.46 -14.61 6.90
N PRO A 108 -2.30 -14.03 7.78
CA PRO A 108 -3.38 -13.14 7.34
C PRO A 108 -2.85 -11.94 6.54
N PRO A 109 -3.48 -11.57 5.42
CA PRO A 109 -3.12 -10.37 4.69
C PRO A 109 -3.42 -9.11 5.53
N GLY A 110 -2.60 -8.08 5.36
CA GLY A 110 -2.80 -6.82 6.07
C GLY A 110 -2.13 -5.64 5.37
N VAL A 111 -2.61 -4.45 5.67
CA VAL A 111 -2.05 -3.18 5.19
C VAL A 111 -2.04 -2.13 6.29
N VAL A 112 -0.94 -1.38 6.35
CA VAL A 112 -0.82 -0.20 7.22
C VAL A 112 -0.46 1.00 6.38
N TYR A 113 -1.10 2.15 6.65
CA TYR A 113 -0.79 3.41 6.00
C TYR A 113 -0.13 4.36 6.98
N PHE A 114 1.05 4.83 6.63
CA PHE A 114 1.80 5.83 7.38
C PHE A 114 1.69 7.19 6.68
N TYR A 115 1.31 8.21 7.42
CA TYR A 115 1.32 9.56 6.92
C TYR A 115 2.72 10.19 7.05
N ALA A 116 3.14 10.90 6.01
CA ALA A 116 4.31 11.78 6.06
C ALA A 116 4.02 13.10 5.32
N PRO A 117 4.57 14.24 5.80
CA PRO A 117 4.35 15.54 5.16
C PRO A 117 5.08 15.72 3.83
N GLY A 118 5.81 14.68 3.37
CA GLY A 118 6.54 14.68 2.11
C GLY A 118 6.93 13.28 1.63
N ARG A 119 7.50 13.21 0.42
CA ARG A 119 7.89 11.97 -0.26
C ARG A 119 9.36 11.58 -0.04
N ALA A 120 10.05 12.17 0.95
CA ALA A 120 11.47 11.87 1.17
C ALA A 120 11.69 10.39 1.51
N GLY A 121 12.69 9.75 0.89
CA GLY A 121 13.00 8.33 1.11
C GLY A 121 13.37 7.98 2.55
N GLN A 122 13.73 8.98 3.38
CA GLN A 122 13.93 8.82 4.81
C GLN A 122 12.64 8.34 5.53
N ASN A 123 11.47 8.70 5.02
CA ASN A 123 10.19 8.23 5.56
C ASN A 123 10.08 6.71 5.41
N ALA A 124 10.37 6.18 4.22
CA ALA A 124 10.37 4.73 3.98
C ALA A 124 11.37 4.01 4.92
N GLU A 125 12.55 4.57 5.14
CA GLU A 125 13.56 4.04 6.06
C GLU A 125 13.04 3.98 7.50
N THR A 126 12.39 5.05 7.96
CA THR A 126 11.77 5.12 9.28
C THR A 126 10.62 4.10 9.43
N PHE A 127 9.73 4.02 8.45
CA PHE A 127 8.58 3.11 8.51
C PHE A 127 9.01 1.63 8.45
N LEU A 128 10.14 1.34 7.83
CA LEU A 128 10.70 -0.01 7.72
C LEU A 128 11.76 -0.32 8.79
N THR A 129 11.88 0.49 9.84
CA THR A 129 12.76 0.17 10.98
C THR A 129 12.38 -1.19 11.56
N GLY A 130 13.36 -2.07 11.73
CA GLY A 130 13.19 -3.44 12.26
C GLY A 130 12.69 -4.47 11.22
N PHE A 131 12.49 -4.10 9.95
CA PHE A 131 12.20 -5.04 8.87
C PHE A 131 13.47 -5.46 8.17
N ASP A 132 13.68 -6.76 8.05
CA ASP A 132 14.73 -7.40 7.27
C ASP A 132 14.10 -8.42 6.31
N GLY A 133 14.26 -8.23 5.02
CA GLY A 133 13.64 -9.13 4.05
C GLY A 133 13.62 -8.58 2.63
N ILE A 134 12.67 -9.05 1.83
CA ILE A 134 12.44 -8.59 0.46
C ILE A 134 11.32 -7.56 0.45
N LEU A 135 11.56 -6.40 -0.14
CA LEU A 135 10.56 -5.36 -0.35
C LEU A 135 10.20 -5.25 -1.83
N GLN A 136 8.94 -5.47 -2.15
CA GLN A 136 8.40 -5.26 -3.49
C GLN A 136 7.91 -3.81 -3.64
N ILE A 137 8.46 -3.11 -4.63
CA ILE A 137 8.27 -1.67 -4.84
C ILE A 137 8.14 -1.34 -6.33
N ASP A 138 7.71 -0.10 -6.59
CA ASP A 138 7.87 0.53 -7.90
C ASP A 138 9.33 1.00 -8.11
N GLY A 139 9.57 1.81 -9.12
CA GLY A 139 10.90 2.38 -9.42
C GLY A 139 11.14 3.76 -8.79
N TYR A 140 10.50 4.13 -7.70
CA TYR A 140 10.74 5.40 -7.05
C TYR A 140 12.14 5.45 -6.40
N GLN A 141 12.95 6.45 -6.78
CA GLN A 141 14.34 6.58 -6.32
C GLN A 141 14.51 6.74 -4.80
N GLY A 142 13.47 7.19 -4.10
CA GLY A 142 13.49 7.32 -2.64
C GLY A 142 13.77 6.00 -1.93
N TYR A 143 13.45 4.87 -2.54
CA TYR A 143 13.72 3.53 -2.00
C TYR A 143 15.19 3.09 -2.14
N ASN A 144 16.00 3.72 -2.98
CA ASN A 144 17.41 3.33 -3.20
C ASN A 144 18.27 3.37 -1.93
N ARG A 145 17.88 4.17 -0.94
CA ARG A 145 18.59 4.23 0.34
C ARG A 145 18.38 2.97 1.21
N LEU A 146 17.31 2.23 0.97
CA LEU A 146 16.98 1.00 1.72
C LEU A 146 17.95 -0.15 1.42
N THR A 147 18.58 -0.13 0.24
CA THR A 147 19.52 -1.18 -0.21
C THR A 147 20.97 -0.92 0.21
N LYS A 148 21.24 0.24 0.80
CA LYS A 148 22.61 0.64 1.16
C LYS A 148 23.04 0.07 2.50
N PRO A 149 24.34 -0.27 2.69
CA PRO A 149 24.88 -0.65 3.98
C PRO A 149 24.71 0.40 5.08
N THR A 150 24.53 1.67 4.67
CA THR A 150 24.32 2.82 5.58
C THR A 150 22.86 3.02 5.99
N ARG A 151 21.96 2.10 5.64
CA ARG A 151 20.55 2.15 6.03
C ARG A 151 20.42 2.25 7.55
N LYS A 152 19.58 3.16 8.01
CA LYS A 152 19.23 3.27 9.43
C LYS A 152 18.06 2.33 9.76
N GLY A 153 18.10 1.72 10.95
CA GLY A 153 17.00 0.91 11.47
C GLY A 153 16.94 -0.54 11.00
N GLY A 154 18.04 -1.08 10.43
CA GLY A 154 18.17 -2.50 10.07
C GLY A 154 19.21 -2.76 8.99
N ASN A 155 19.34 -4.01 8.55
CA ASN A 155 20.23 -4.41 7.46
C ASN A 155 19.74 -3.89 6.10
N PRO A 156 20.58 -3.84 5.05
CA PRO A 156 20.16 -3.55 3.69
C PRO A 156 18.99 -4.45 3.25
N ILE A 157 17.94 -3.85 2.74
CA ILE A 157 16.77 -4.58 2.22
C ILE A 157 17.05 -5.02 0.79
N ARG A 158 16.71 -6.26 0.46
CA ARG A 158 16.66 -6.73 -0.92
C ARG A 158 15.37 -6.22 -1.57
N VAL A 159 15.47 -5.53 -2.70
CA VAL A 159 14.29 -5.02 -3.42
C VAL A 159 13.89 -5.95 -4.56
N ALA A 160 12.58 -6.00 -4.82
CA ALA A 160 12.01 -6.60 -6.02
C ALA A 160 11.21 -5.52 -6.75
N HIS A 161 11.60 -5.23 -8.01
CA HIS A 161 10.92 -4.23 -8.83
C HIS A 161 9.77 -4.83 -9.62
N CYS A 162 8.82 -3.99 -9.97
CA CYS A 162 7.55 -4.36 -10.58
C CYS A 162 7.64 -4.41 -12.11
N TRP A 163 7.41 -5.58 -12.71
CA TRP A 163 7.33 -5.74 -14.17
C TRP A 163 6.13 -5.02 -14.79
N ALA A 164 5.04 -4.82 -14.04
CA ALA A 164 3.92 -4.03 -14.55
C ALA A 164 4.31 -2.57 -14.82
N HIS A 165 5.21 -2.00 -14.02
CA HIS A 165 5.78 -0.67 -14.26
C HIS A 165 6.68 -0.66 -15.50
N ALA A 166 7.54 -1.66 -15.67
CA ALA A 166 8.36 -1.81 -16.88
C ALA A 166 7.48 -1.93 -18.14
N ARG A 167 6.43 -2.76 -18.08
CA ARG A 167 5.43 -2.91 -19.15
C ARG A 167 4.73 -1.58 -19.46
N ARG A 168 4.28 -0.85 -18.44
CA ARG A 168 3.62 0.46 -18.60
C ARG A 168 4.51 1.45 -19.35
N LYS A 169 5.82 1.49 -19.05
CA LYS A 169 6.78 2.35 -19.74
C LYS A 169 6.86 2.09 -21.23
N LEU A 170 6.85 0.82 -21.65
CA LEU A 170 6.84 0.45 -23.07
C LEU A 170 5.48 0.73 -23.71
N ASN A 171 4.39 0.47 -22.99
CA ASN A 171 3.03 0.73 -23.48
C ASN A 171 2.81 2.22 -23.77
N GLU A 172 3.31 3.12 -22.92
CA GLU A 172 3.27 4.58 -23.15
C GLU A 172 3.91 5.00 -24.48
N VAL A 173 5.00 4.31 -24.88
CA VAL A 173 5.67 4.57 -26.17
C VAL A 173 4.90 3.93 -27.31
N PHE A 174 4.43 2.69 -27.15
CA PHE A 174 3.66 1.99 -28.18
C PHE A 174 2.36 2.71 -28.53
N ASP A 175 1.60 3.13 -27.51
CA ASP A 175 0.31 3.80 -27.71
C ASP A 175 0.46 5.11 -28.48
N ARG A 176 1.53 5.84 -28.22
CA ARG A 176 1.77 7.15 -28.82
C ARG A 176 2.49 7.07 -30.16
N ASP A 177 3.58 6.31 -30.24
CA ASP A 177 4.52 6.38 -31.33
C ASP A 177 4.45 5.12 -32.24
N ARG A 178 3.64 4.11 -31.88
CA ARG A 178 3.52 2.80 -32.56
C ARG A 178 4.88 2.13 -32.81
N SER A 179 5.81 2.33 -31.85
CA SER A 179 7.18 1.81 -31.96
C SER A 179 7.21 0.29 -31.99
N GLU A 180 7.80 -0.30 -33.05
CA GLU A 180 8.02 -1.74 -33.18
C GLU A 180 8.92 -2.30 -32.06
N ILE A 181 9.91 -1.52 -31.60
CA ILE A 181 10.76 -1.90 -30.47
C ILE A 181 9.93 -2.00 -29.18
N ALA A 182 9.02 -1.05 -28.95
CA ALA A 182 8.13 -1.12 -27.79
C ALA A 182 7.17 -2.30 -27.89
N ALA A 183 6.60 -2.57 -29.06
CA ALA A 183 5.74 -3.72 -29.33
C ALA A 183 6.46 -5.05 -29.04
N GLU A 184 7.71 -5.19 -29.51
CA GLU A 184 8.54 -6.35 -29.22
C GLU A 184 8.79 -6.55 -27.73
N GLY A 185 9.16 -5.47 -27.02
CA GLY A 185 9.35 -5.53 -25.57
C GLY A 185 8.08 -5.96 -24.83
N LEU A 186 6.92 -5.45 -25.24
CA LEU A 186 5.62 -5.84 -24.68
C LEU A 186 5.32 -7.32 -24.89
N ARG A 187 5.59 -7.85 -26.09
CA ARG A 187 5.41 -9.26 -26.42
C ARG A 187 6.30 -10.17 -25.57
N ARG A 188 7.56 -9.79 -25.37
CA ARG A 188 8.51 -10.52 -24.50
C ARG A 188 8.05 -10.53 -23.04
N ILE A 189 7.59 -9.41 -22.52
CA ILE A 189 7.04 -9.31 -21.16
C ILE A 189 5.78 -10.17 -21.03
N ALA A 190 4.91 -10.21 -22.05
CA ALA A 190 3.72 -11.07 -22.03
C ALA A 190 4.07 -12.55 -21.88
N GLY A 191 5.17 -13.03 -22.51
CA GLY A 191 5.66 -14.38 -22.31
C GLY A 191 6.05 -14.69 -20.85
N ILE A 192 6.68 -13.75 -20.16
CA ILE A 192 7.03 -13.91 -18.74
C ILE A 192 5.75 -13.99 -17.88
N TYR A 193 4.76 -13.12 -18.16
CA TYR A 193 3.47 -13.14 -17.46
C TYR A 193 2.65 -14.41 -17.73
N ALA A 194 2.78 -15.03 -18.90
CA ALA A 194 2.12 -16.30 -19.20
C ALA A 194 2.60 -17.40 -18.24
N VAL A 195 3.91 -17.52 -18.03
CA VAL A 195 4.47 -18.47 -17.03
C VAL A 195 3.91 -18.19 -15.63
N GLU A 196 3.86 -16.92 -15.21
CA GLU A 196 3.33 -16.54 -13.88
C GLU A 196 1.84 -16.87 -13.72
N ALA A 197 1.06 -16.84 -14.80
CA ALA A 197 -0.35 -17.25 -14.77
C ALA A 197 -0.50 -18.74 -14.49
N ASP A 198 0.35 -19.56 -15.09
CA ASP A 198 0.31 -21.04 -14.97
C ASP A 198 0.74 -21.52 -13.58
N ILE A 199 1.63 -20.78 -12.92
CA ILE A 199 2.18 -21.15 -11.60
C ILE A 199 1.49 -20.44 -10.41
N ARG A 200 0.34 -19.84 -10.66
CA ARG A 200 -0.43 -19.17 -9.60
C ARG A 200 -1.02 -20.19 -8.63
N GLY A 201 -0.85 -19.94 -7.31
CA GLY A 201 -1.46 -20.78 -6.26
C GLY A 201 -0.67 -22.02 -5.90
N ILE A 202 0.44 -22.35 -6.59
CA ILE A 202 1.32 -23.45 -6.18
C ILE A 202 2.36 -22.99 -5.17
N SER A 203 3.01 -23.96 -4.49
CA SER A 203 3.97 -23.68 -3.40
C SER A 203 5.18 -22.86 -3.88
N PRO A 204 5.86 -22.13 -2.95
CA PRO A 204 7.04 -21.34 -3.30
C PRO A 204 8.15 -22.14 -3.98
N GLY A 205 8.39 -23.38 -3.52
CA GLY A 205 9.38 -24.27 -4.13
C GLY A 205 9.04 -24.65 -5.57
N GLN A 206 7.79 -24.99 -5.83
CA GLN A 206 7.30 -25.29 -7.20
C GLN A 206 7.34 -24.05 -8.10
N ARG A 207 6.95 -22.88 -7.59
CA ARG A 207 7.08 -21.61 -8.34
C ARG A 207 8.54 -21.33 -8.69
N LEU A 208 9.45 -21.47 -7.72
CA LEU A 208 10.87 -21.25 -7.96
C LEU A 208 11.41 -22.19 -9.05
N SER A 209 11.11 -23.49 -8.98
CA SER A 209 11.53 -24.47 -9.98
C SER A 209 11.00 -24.13 -11.36
N ALA A 210 9.71 -23.82 -11.50
CA ALA A 210 9.09 -23.43 -12.77
C ALA A 210 9.70 -22.15 -13.34
N ARG A 211 9.96 -21.15 -12.50
CA ARG A 211 10.62 -19.90 -12.89
C ARG A 211 12.04 -20.12 -13.41
N GLN A 212 12.80 -20.98 -12.75
CA GLN A 212 14.16 -21.33 -13.20
C GLN A 212 14.12 -22.04 -14.58
N THR A 213 13.13 -22.91 -14.80
CA THR A 213 12.99 -23.66 -16.05
C THR A 213 12.44 -22.80 -17.18
N HIS A 214 11.41 -21.98 -16.92
CA HIS A 214 10.64 -21.33 -17.98
C HIS A 214 10.81 -19.80 -18.01
N SER A 215 10.84 -19.11 -16.87
CA SER A 215 10.95 -17.64 -16.83
C SER A 215 12.39 -17.16 -16.99
N ALA A 216 13.37 -17.82 -16.38
CA ALA A 216 14.76 -17.37 -16.41
C ALA A 216 15.33 -17.25 -17.84
N PRO A 217 15.10 -18.21 -18.78
CA PRO A 217 15.52 -18.03 -20.15
C PRO A 217 14.84 -16.85 -20.86
N LEU A 218 13.54 -16.61 -20.59
CA LEU A 218 12.82 -15.49 -21.18
C LEU A 218 13.34 -14.15 -20.66
N VAL A 219 13.63 -14.08 -19.37
CA VAL A 219 14.20 -12.86 -18.73
C VAL A 219 15.61 -12.60 -19.25
N ALA A 220 16.45 -13.63 -19.39
CA ALA A 220 17.79 -13.50 -19.98
C ALA A 220 17.72 -12.96 -21.42
N ALA A 221 16.87 -13.57 -22.26
CA ALA A 221 16.65 -13.12 -23.64
C ALA A 221 16.07 -11.70 -23.74
N PHE A 222 15.23 -11.29 -22.75
CA PHE A 222 14.78 -9.90 -22.65
C PHE A 222 15.94 -8.96 -22.30
N GLY A 223 16.82 -9.37 -21.39
CA GLY A 223 18.02 -8.60 -21.00
C GLY A 223 18.94 -8.34 -22.19
N ASP A 224 19.25 -9.37 -22.98
CA ASP A 224 20.08 -9.27 -24.19
C ASP A 224 19.43 -8.33 -25.23
N TRP A 225 18.14 -8.48 -25.46
CA TRP A 225 17.35 -7.61 -26.32
C TRP A 225 17.38 -6.16 -25.82
N LEU A 226 17.15 -5.93 -24.52
CA LEU A 226 17.17 -4.60 -23.93
C LEU A 226 18.52 -3.91 -24.15
N GLN A 227 19.62 -4.61 -23.94
CA GLN A 227 20.97 -4.07 -24.17
C GLN A 227 21.21 -3.75 -25.65
N ALA A 228 20.78 -4.63 -26.56
CA ALA A 228 20.91 -4.43 -27.99
C ALA A 228 20.14 -3.18 -28.47
N GLU A 229 18.87 -3.04 -28.03
CA GLU A 229 18.04 -1.91 -28.45
C GLU A 229 18.52 -0.57 -27.83
N ARG A 230 19.02 -0.58 -26.58
CA ARG A 230 19.58 0.62 -25.96
C ARG A 230 20.80 1.18 -26.71
N ARG A 231 21.57 0.34 -27.39
CA ARG A 231 22.72 0.79 -28.22
C ARG A 231 22.29 1.47 -29.52
N LYS A 232 21.07 1.17 -30.01
CA LYS A 232 20.54 1.69 -31.28
C LYS A 232 19.82 3.02 -31.15
N VAL A 233 19.31 3.35 -29.95
CA VAL A 233 18.48 4.54 -29.72
C VAL A 233 19.14 5.54 -28.81
N SER A 234 18.93 6.84 -29.07
CA SER A 234 19.44 7.92 -28.21
C SER A 234 18.82 7.76 -26.79
N ALA A 235 19.66 7.79 -25.75
CA ALA A 235 19.22 7.74 -24.35
C ALA A 235 18.26 8.89 -23.98
N LYS A 236 18.31 10.02 -24.70
CA LYS A 236 17.44 11.20 -24.52
C LYS A 236 16.14 11.10 -25.30
N SER A 237 15.99 10.12 -26.19
CA SER A 237 14.71 9.88 -26.85
C SER A 237 13.71 9.29 -25.87
N ARG A 238 12.41 9.47 -26.13
CA ARG A 238 11.37 8.91 -25.28
C ARG A 238 11.53 7.40 -25.08
N LEU A 239 11.75 6.64 -26.14
CA LEU A 239 12.01 5.21 -26.07
C LEU A 239 13.28 4.92 -25.25
N GLY A 240 14.37 5.65 -25.51
CA GLY A 240 15.64 5.49 -24.81
C GLY A 240 15.52 5.74 -23.30
N GLU A 241 14.74 6.74 -22.89
CA GLU A 241 14.43 6.98 -21.46
C GLU A 241 13.70 5.79 -20.81
N LYS A 242 12.73 5.19 -21.52
CA LYS A 242 11.98 4.02 -21.00
C LYS A 242 12.85 2.78 -20.93
N LEU A 243 13.67 2.52 -21.94
CA LEU A 243 14.63 1.40 -21.91
C LEU A 243 15.68 1.62 -20.80
N THR A 244 16.14 2.85 -20.58
CA THR A 244 17.05 3.20 -19.49
C THR A 244 16.39 2.99 -18.12
N TYR A 245 15.12 3.36 -17.96
CA TYR A 245 14.36 3.06 -16.76
C TYR A 245 14.37 1.56 -16.44
N ILE A 246 14.04 0.70 -17.41
CA ILE A 246 14.02 -0.76 -17.23
C ILE A 246 15.43 -1.26 -16.85
N HIS A 247 16.46 -0.78 -17.53
CA HIS A 247 17.83 -1.16 -17.25
C HIS A 247 18.28 -0.79 -15.82
N ASN A 248 17.94 0.42 -15.36
CA ASN A 248 18.32 0.89 -14.03
C ASN A 248 17.65 0.09 -12.90
N HIS A 249 16.56 -0.62 -13.21
CA HIS A 249 15.83 -1.46 -12.25
C HIS A 249 16.05 -2.96 -12.49
N TRP A 250 17.01 -3.32 -13.39
CA TRP A 250 17.17 -4.68 -13.88
C TRP A 250 17.41 -5.71 -12.79
N ASP A 251 18.29 -5.44 -11.84
CA ASP A 251 18.61 -6.37 -10.75
C ASP A 251 17.37 -6.68 -9.90
N GLY A 252 16.60 -5.66 -9.56
CA GLY A 252 15.35 -5.84 -8.81
C GLY A 252 14.24 -6.52 -9.62
N LEU A 253 14.20 -6.34 -10.94
CA LEU A 253 13.27 -7.04 -11.83
C LEU A 253 13.55 -8.55 -11.90
N GLN A 254 14.77 -8.99 -11.61
CA GLN A 254 15.15 -10.41 -11.57
C GLN A 254 14.92 -11.07 -10.21
N THR A 255 14.64 -10.30 -9.14
CA THR A 255 14.52 -10.84 -7.77
C THR A 255 13.50 -11.96 -7.64
N PHE A 256 12.38 -11.92 -8.39
CA PHE A 256 11.36 -12.97 -8.37
C PHE A 256 11.84 -14.33 -8.86
N LEU A 257 12.88 -14.36 -9.69
CA LEU A 257 13.50 -15.60 -10.16
C LEU A 257 14.23 -16.36 -9.05
N ALA A 258 14.66 -15.69 -7.98
CA ALA A 258 15.44 -16.27 -6.90
C ALA A 258 14.61 -16.66 -5.67
N ASP A 259 13.32 -16.31 -5.61
CA ASP A 259 12.45 -16.61 -4.48
C ASP A 259 11.00 -16.81 -4.95
N GLY A 260 10.46 -17.99 -4.77
CA GLY A 260 9.10 -18.33 -5.19
C GLY A 260 7.98 -17.56 -4.48
N ARG A 261 8.28 -16.89 -3.35
CA ARG A 261 7.33 -16.05 -2.61
C ARG A 261 7.18 -14.66 -3.21
N VAL A 262 8.16 -14.20 -3.98
CA VAL A 262 8.15 -12.86 -4.60
C VAL A 262 7.20 -12.88 -5.80
N GLU A 263 6.34 -11.86 -5.90
CA GLU A 263 5.46 -11.67 -7.05
C GLU A 263 6.21 -10.97 -8.20
N ILE A 264 5.72 -11.16 -9.43
CA ILE A 264 6.29 -10.48 -10.61
C ILE A 264 5.99 -8.97 -10.60
N ASP A 265 4.94 -8.55 -9.89
CA ASP A 265 4.54 -7.15 -9.80
C ASP A 265 4.03 -6.77 -8.40
N ASN A 266 3.78 -5.48 -8.18
CA ASN A 266 3.27 -4.93 -6.93
C ASN A 266 1.78 -4.55 -7.00
N ASN A 267 1.01 -5.12 -7.94
CA ASN A 267 -0.41 -4.82 -8.11
C ASN A 267 -1.24 -5.05 -6.84
N ARG A 268 -0.76 -5.91 -5.93
CA ARG A 268 -1.41 -6.15 -4.63
C ARG A 268 -1.49 -4.87 -3.80
N VAL A 269 -0.38 -4.19 -3.58
CA VAL A 269 -0.37 -2.94 -2.81
C VAL A 269 -1.02 -1.79 -3.58
N GLU A 270 -0.90 -1.76 -4.91
CA GLU A 270 -1.60 -0.76 -5.74
C GLU A 270 -3.13 -0.86 -5.55
N ASN A 271 -3.68 -2.07 -5.48
CA ASN A 271 -5.10 -2.27 -5.19
C ASN A 271 -5.48 -1.78 -3.79
N MET A 272 -4.60 -1.95 -2.79
CA MET A 272 -4.82 -1.45 -1.43
C MET A 272 -4.73 0.09 -1.34
N ILE A 273 -4.03 0.75 -2.27
CA ILE A 273 -3.97 2.22 -2.35
C ILE A 273 -5.20 2.84 -3.01
N ARG A 274 -5.92 2.10 -3.85
CA ARG A 274 -7.11 2.62 -4.57
C ARG A 274 -8.17 3.26 -3.66
N PRO A 275 -8.54 2.70 -2.50
CA PRO A 275 -9.49 3.33 -1.59
C PRO A 275 -9.02 4.71 -1.11
N ILE A 276 -7.72 4.87 -0.86
CA ILE A 276 -7.11 6.16 -0.50
C ILE A 276 -7.28 7.17 -1.65
N ALA A 277 -7.01 6.74 -2.89
CA ALA A 277 -7.15 7.57 -4.07
C ALA A 277 -8.61 7.97 -4.34
N LEU A 278 -9.58 7.07 -4.08
CA LEU A 278 -11.01 7.36 -4.18
C LEU A 278 -11.46 8.37 -3.11
N ASN A 279 -11.00 8.21 -1.87
CA ASN A 279 -11.34 9.13 -0.79
C ASN A 279 -10.93 10.58 -1.11
N ARG A 280 -9.81 10.80 -1.79
CA ARG A 280 -9.37 12.14 -2.22
C ARG A 280 -10.35 12.83 -3.20
N LYS A 281 -11.07 12.06 -4.02
CA LYS A 281 -12.05 12.61 -4.94
C LYS A 281 -13.28 13.18 -4.22
N ASN A 282 -13.57 12.72 -3.01
CA ASN A 282 -14.69 13.14 -2.20
C ASN A 282 -14.31 14.10 -1.08
N SER A 283 -13.23 13.82 -0.37
CA SER A 283 -12.80 14.57 0.81
C SER A 283 -11.70 15.61 0.53
N LEU A 284 -11.23 15.74 -0.69
CA LEU A 284 -10.26 16.69 -1.25
C LEU A 284 -8.95 16.82 -0.44
N PHE A 285 -9.00 17.04 0.87
CA PHE A 285 -7.83 17.21 1.75
C PHE A 285 -8.13 16.83 3.21
N ALA A 286 -7.08 16.53 3.99
CA ALA A 286 -7.13 16.49 5.44
C ALA A 286 -6.95 17.90 6.01
N GLY A 287 -7.61 18.22 7.15
CA GLY A 287 -7.59 19.56 7.73
C GLY A 287 -6.21 20.01 8.23
N HIS A 288 -5.36 19.07 8.66
CA HIS A 288 -3.98 19.26 9.14
C HIS A 288 -3.24 17.92 9.15
N ASP A 289 -1.95 17.91 9.50
CA ASP A 289 -1.11 16.68 9.50
C ASP A 289 -1.68 15.59 10.42
N GLU A 290 -2.20 15.95 11.60
CA GLU A 290 -2.87 14.98 12.49
C GLU A 290 -4.08 14.31 11.82
N GLY A 291 -4.79 15.05 10.97
CA GLY A 291 -5.87 14.49 10.15
C GLY A 291 -5.36 13.48 9.12
N GLY A 292 -4.16 13.68 8.59
CA GLY A 292 -3.46 12.72 7.73
C GLY A 292 -3.04 11.47 8.50
N ILE A 293 -2.53 11.62 9.72
CA ILE A 293 -2.17 10.53 10.62
C ILE A 293 -3.42 9.72 11.01
N ALA A 294 -4.50 10.39 11.40
CA ALA A 294 -5.77 9.74 11.72
C ALA A 294 -6.33 8.97 10.52
N TRP A 295 -6.24 9.54 9.30
CA TRP A 295 -6.62 8.87 8.07
C TRP A 295 -5.83 7.57 7.88
N GLY A 296 -4.51 7.63 7.96
CA GLY A 296 -3.66 6.43 7.83
C GLY A 296 -4.04 5.34 8.83
N ARG A 297 -4.18 5.68 10.12
CA ARG A 297 -4.51 4.72 11.18
C ARG A 297 -5.87 4.02 10.96
N ILE A 298 -6.91 4.81 10.70
CA ILE A 298 -8.26 4.26 10.55
C ILE A 298 -8.38 3.46 9.25
N ALA A 299 -7.82 3.97 8.14
CA ALA A 299 -7.79 3.25 6.87
C ALA A 299 -7.04 1.91 6.98
N SER A 300 -5.96 1.84 7.77
CA SER A 300 -5.22 0.58 8.01
C SER A 300 -6.11 -0.52 8.55
N LEU A 301 -6.92 -0.21 9.54
CA LEU A 301 -7.83 -1.19 10.15
C LEU A 301 -8.98 -1.54 9.19
N ILE A 302 -9.61 -0.55 8.57
CA ILE A 302 -10.73 -0.75 7.63
C ILE A 302 -10.30 -1.62 6.44
N GLU A 303 -9.19 -1.28 5.79
CA GLU A 303 -8.74 -2.02 4.62
C GLU A 303 -8.21 -3.41 5.00
N THR A 304 -7.57 -3.56 6.18
CA THR A 304 -7.21 -4.89 6.69
C THR A 304 -8.45 -5.74 7.01
N CYS A 305 -9.53 -5.15 7.53
CA CYS A 305 -10.81 -5.85 7.67
C CYS A 305 -11.32 -6.37 6.33
N LYS A 306 -11.43 -5.49 5.33
CA LYS A 306 -11.96 -5.83 4.01
C LYS A 306 -11.20 -6.97 3.33
N ILE A 307 -9.87 -6.95 3.36
CA ILE A 307 -9.07 -8.01 2.73
C ILE A 307 -9.12 -9.36 3.46
N ASN A 308 -9.58 -9.36 4.73
CA ASN A 308 -9.84 -10.56 5.54
C ASN A 308 -11.33 -10.94 5.60
N GLY A 309 -12.20 -10.27 4.85
CA GLY A 309 -13.64 -10.56 4.86
C GLY A 309 -14.36 -10.18 6.16
N VAL A 310 -13.76 -9.28 6.94
CA VAL A 310 -14.30 -8.77 8.19
C VAL A 310 -15.11 -7.50 7.93
N GLU A 311 -16.32 -7.41 8.51
CA GLU A 311 -17.17 -6.24 8.36
C GLU A 311 -16.60 -5.07 9.21
N PRO A 312 -16.23 -3.90 8.59
CA PRO A 312 -15.49 -2.86 9.28
C PRO A 312 -16.26 -2.16 10.42
N PHE A 313 -17.57 -2.00 10.29
CA PHE A 313 -18.36 -1.33 11.33
C PHE A 313 -18.46 -2.20 12.59
N ALA A 314 -18.80 -3.49 12.45
CA ALA A 314 -18.89 -4.42 13.57
C ALA A 314 -17.54 -4.54 14.29
N TYR A 315 -16.44 -4.64 13.50
CA TYR A 315 -15.09 -4.69 14.02
C TYR A 315 -14.72 -3.42 14.80
N LEU A 316 -14.90 -2.23 14.21
CA LEU A 316 -14.53 -0.96 14.87
C LEU A 316 -15.38 -0.71 16.11
N LYS A 317 -16.69 -1.00 16.08
CA LYS A 317 -17.55 -0.91 17.24
C LYS A 317 -17.03 -1.80 18.37
N ALA A 318 -16.78 -3.08 18.11
CA ALA A 318 -16.30 -4.02 19.12
C ALA A 318 -14.91 -3.63 19.67
N THR A 319 -14.00 -3.23 18.79
CA THR A 319 -12.65 -2.80 19.18
C THR A 319 -12.68 -1.54 20.06
N LEU A 320 -13.46 -0.52 19.68
CA LEU A 320 -13.63 0.69 20.50
C LEU A 320 -14.30 0.37 21.85
N THR A 321 -15.30 -0.51 21.85
CA THR A 321 -15.95 -0.96 23.10
C THR A 321 -14.95 -1.71 24.00
N ALA A 322 -14.13 -2.60 23.45
CA ALA A 322 -13.12 -3.31 24.23
C ALA A 322 -12.10 -2.33 24.84
N ILE A 323 -11.62 -1.35 24.07
CA ILE A 323 -10.68 -0.33 24.54
C ILE A 323 -11.33 0.55 25.63
N ALA A 324 -12.57 0.99 25.45
CA ALA A 324 -13.31 1.78 26.43
C ALA A 324 -13.52 1.02 27.76
N ASN A 325 -13.66 -0.29 27.70
CA ASN A 325 -13.78 -1.19 28.85
C ASN A 325 -12.42 -1.61 29.46
N GLY A 326 -11.31 -1.00 29.04
CA GLY A 326 -9.99 -1.24 29.61
C GLY A 326 -9.29 -2.50 29.12
N HIS A 327 -9.43 -2.85 27.82
CA HIS A 327 -8.72 -3.99 27.23
C HIS A 327 -7.21 -3.94 27.54
N PRO A 328 -6.61 -5.03 28.07
CA PRO A 328 -5.21 -5.02 28.48
C PRO A 328 -4.25 -4.82 27.32
N GLN A 329 -3.26 -3.96 27.49
CA GLN A 329 -2.26 -3.63 26.44
C GLN A 329 -1.41 -4.84 26.03
N ASN A 330 -1.14 -5.77 26.94
CA ASN A 330 -0.41 -7.01 26.66
C ASN A 330 -1.21 -8.02 25.83
N HIS A 331 -2.50 -7.77 25.61
CA HIS A 331 -3.40 -8.60 24.81
C HIS A 331 -3.94 -7.88 23.57
N ILE A 332 -3.29 -6.77 23.16
CA ILE A 332 -3.74 -5.93 22.07
C ILE A 332 -3.81 -6.69 20.73
N GLU A 333 -3.04 -7.76 20.55
CA GLU A 333 -3.07 -8.62 19.37
C GLU A 333 -4.43 -9.30 19.15
N TYR A 334 -5.22 -9.51 20.20
CA TYR A 334 -6.57 -10.07 20.05
C TYR A 334 -7.54 -9.12 19.34
N LEU A 335 -7.20 -7.83 19.30
CA LEU A 335 -7.97 -6.82 18.58
C LEU A 335 -7.56 -6.69 17.11
N LEU A 336 -6.61 -7.48 16.59
CA LEU A 336 -6.28 -7.47 15.18
C LEU A 336 -7.45 -7.95 14.31
N PRO A 337 -7.70 -7.35 13.12
CA PRO A 337 -8.90 -7.61 12.33
C PRO A 337 -9.20 -9.08 12.07
N TRP A 338 -8.21 -9.91 11.79
CA TRP A 338 -8.41 -11.34 11.54
C TRP A 338 -8.75 -12.19 12.77
N ASN A 339 -8.61 -11.63 13.97
CA ASN A 339 -9.02 -12.27 15.22
C ASN A 339 -10.47 -11.93 15.61
N PHE A 340 -11.08 -10.99 14.89
CA PHE A 340 -12.46 -10.58 15.17
C PHE A 340 -13.46 -11.70 14.87
N LYS A 341 -14.29 -12.00 15.85
CA LYS A 341 -15.44 -12.91 15.71
C LYS A 341 -16.72 -12.10 15.92
N PRO A 342 -17.62 -12.06 14.94
CA PRO A 342 -18.92 -11.41 15.13
C PRO A 342 -19.62 -12.02 16.33
N SER A 343 -20.25 -11.18 17.17
CA SER A 343 -21.19 -11.67 18.17
C SER A 343 -22.39 -12.27 17.44
N SER A 344 -22.69 -13.52 17.71
CA SER A 344 -23.92 -14.19 17.25
C SER A 344 -25.17 -13.47 17.75
#